data_593fc15a4764708cd3aedfe6bc95bbba
#
_entry.id   593fc15a4764708cd3aedfe6bc95bbba
#
_cell.length_a   1.000
_cell.length_b   1.000
_cell.length_c   1.000
_cell.angle_alpha   90.00
_cell.angle_beta   90.00
_cell.angle_gamma   90.00
#
_symmetry.space_group_name_H-M   'P 1'
#
loop_
_entity.id
_entity.type
_entity.pdbx_description
1 polymer ?
#
loop_
_entity_poly.entity_id
_entity_poly.type
_entity_poly.pdbx_seq_one_letter_code
_entity_poly.pdbx_strand_id
1 'polypeptide(L)'
;MIRFTRILLKDFIKKYNPPTPTKETIEKFEKEINSLLENAPRQDDEEFQKNEINSFLKNAYGYRCNTHKKVDSAIYVDEEVQVLIEVKALNKKTEFPKNKENPLSKAFCQMVLYFLKEREKEKTIP
;
A
#
# COMPACT_ATOMS: atom_id res chain seq x y z
N MET A 1 17.39 2.46 18.31
CA MET A 1 17.02 1.36 17.39
C MET A 1 15.55 1.46 17.03
N ILE A 2 15.23 1.44 15.73
CA ILE A 2 13.85 1.44 15.27
C ILE A 2 13.30 0.02 15.36
N ARG A 3 12.13 -0.11 15.97
CA ARG A 3 11.41 -1.39 16.03
C ARG A 3 10.02 -1.22 15.40
N PHE A 4 9.64 -2.18 14.57
CA PHE A 4 8.33 -2.19 13.97
C PHE A 4 7.35 -2.91 14.87
N THR A 5 6.21 -2.27 15.13
CA THR A 5 5.18 -2.84 16.00
C THR A 5 4.19 -3.62 15.17
N ARG A 6 3.82 -4.80 15.67
CA ARG A 6 2.80 -5.65 15.05
C ARG A 6 1.53 -5.54 15.88
N ILE A 7 0.40 -5.31 15.23
CA ILE A 7 -0.91 -5.30 15.89
C ILE A 7 -1.72 -6.47 15.34
N LEU A 8 -2.36 -7.24 16.23
CA LEU A 8 -3.23 -8.34 15.82
C LEU A 8 -4.50 -7.77 15.19
N LEU A 9 -5.04 -8.47 14.19
CA LEU A 9 -6.22 -8.02 13.46
C LEU A 9 -7.41 -7.75 14.40
N LYS A 10 -7.64 -8.64 15.37
CA LYS A 10 -8.73 -8.47 16.34
C LYS A 10 -8.58 -7.18 17.15
N ASP A 11 -7.35 -6.84 17.54
CA ASP A 11 -7.07 -5.64 18.33
C ASP A 11 -7.20 -4.38 17.48
N PHE A 12 -6.78 -4.46 16.22
CA PHE A 12 -6.93 -3.37 15.25
C PHE A 12 -8.41 -3.06 15.03
N ILE A 13 -9.24 -4.07 14.80
CA ILE A 13 -10.68 -3.91 14.59
C ILE A 13 -11.32 -3.29 15.81
N LYS A 14 -10.97 -3.75 17.02
CA LYS A 14 -11.50 -3.21 18.26
C LYS A 14 -11.13 -1.74 18.46
N LYS A 15 -9.89 -1.38 18.15
CA LYS A 15 -9.38 -0.01 18.34
C LYS A 15 -10.00 0.99 17.37
N TYR A 16 -10.10 0.63 16.09
CA TYR A 16 -10.55 1.55 15.05
C TYR A 16 -12.01 1.38 14.66
N ASN A 17 -12.64 0.30 15.11
CA ASN A 17 -14.06 0.01 14.91
C ASN A 17 -14.54 0.31 13.48
N PRO A 18 -13.92 -0.30 12.45
CA PRO A 18 -14.33 -0.04 11.08
C PRO A 18 -15.75 -0.52 10.82
N PRO A 19 -16.46 0.10 9.86
CA PRO A 19 -17.81 -0.36 9.52
C PRO A 19 -17.78 -1.77 8.92
N THR A 20 -18.85 -2.52 9.16
CA THR A 20 -19.00 -3.85 8.55
C THR A 20 -19.18 -3.69 7.04
N PRO A 21 -18.39 -4.39 6.21
CA PRO A 21 -18.54 -4.28 4.77
C PRO A 21 -19.86 -4.89 4.30
N THR A 22 -20.39 -4.36 3.21
CA THR A 22 -21.60 -4.88 2.60
C THR A 22 -21.30 -6.21 1.87
N LYS A 23 -22.35 -6.99 1.61
CA LYS A 23 -22.22 -8.22 0.83
C LYS A 23 -21.60 -7.95 -0.54
N GLU A 24 -22.01 -6.88 -1.19
CA GLU A 24 -21.47 -6.48 -2.50
C GLU A 24 -19.96 -6.20 -2.42
N THR A 25 -19.52 -5.48 -1.40
CA THR A 25 -18.10 -5.20 -1.20
C THR A 25 -17.30 -6.47 -0.99
N ILE A 26 -17.83 -7.42 -0.21
CA ILE A 26 -17.17 -8.71 0.03
C ILE A 26 -17.05 -9.50 -1.26
N GLU A 27 -18.10 -9.54 -2.06
CA GLU A 27 -18.09 -10.26 -3.35
C GLU A 27 -17.07 -9.67 -4.33
N LYS A 28 -17.00 -8.35 -4.42
CA LYS A 28 -16.01 -7.67 -5.25
C LYS A 28 -14.59 -7.95 -4.76
N PHE A 29 -14.38 -7.92 -3.45
CA PHE A 29 -13.08 -8.24 -2.87
C PHE A 29 -12.65 -9.66 -3.22
N GLU A 30 -13.53 -10.65 -3.02
CA GLU A 30 -13.21 -12.04 -3.32
C GLU A 30 -12.83 -12.23 -4.79
N LYS A 31 -13.58 -11.64 -5.69
CA LYS A 31 -13.30 -11.72 -7.13
C LYS A 31 -11.95 -11.11 -7.47
N GLU A 32 -11.71 -9.90 -6.98
CA GLU A 32 -10.50 -9.15 -7.35
C GLU A 32 -9.25 -9.68 -6.65
N ILE A 33 -9.35 -10.14 -5.39
CA ILE A 33 -8.20 -10.72 -4.71
C ILE A 33 -7.79 -12.04 -5.36
N ASN A 34 -8.75 -12.85 -5.79
CA ASN A 34 -8.46 -14.09 -6.50
C ASN A 34 -7.75 -13.80 -7.82
N SER A 35 -8.20 -12.78 -8.54
CA SER A 35 -7.57 -12.35 -9.78
C SER A 35 -6.13 -11.87 -9.53
N LEU A 36 -5.92 -11.07 -8.49
CA LEU A 36 -4.60 -10.59 -8.13
C LEU A 36 -3.65 -11.74 -7.79
N LEU A 37 -4.09 -12.67 -6.94
CA LEU A 37 -3.27 -13.80 -6.52
C LEU A 37 -2.96 -14.75 -7.67
N GLU A 38 -3.87 -14.88 -8.61
CA GLU A 38 -3.66 -15.72 -9.81
C GLU A 38 -2.67 -15.06 -10.78
N ASN A 39 -2.77 -13.75 -10.97
CA ASN A 39 -1.96 -13.03 -11.96
C ASN A 39 -0.57 -12.65 -11.43
N ALA A 40 -0.44 -12.34 -10.14
CA ALA A 40 0.82 -11.84 -9.57
C ALA A 40 2.04 -12.74 -9.87
N PRO A 41 1.94 -14.08 -9.79
CA PRO A 41 3.11 -14.92 -10.04
C PRO A 41 3.51 -15.05 -11.52
N ARG A 42 2.72 -14.53 -12.45
CA ARG A 42 2.98 -14.70 -13.89
C ARG A 42 4.21 -13.95 -14.37
N GLN A 43 4.55 -12.86 -13.71
CA GLN A 43 5.75 -12.07 -14.01
C GLN A 43 6.39 -11.59 -12.71
N ASP A 44 7.73 -11.51 -12.72
CA ASP A 44 8.48 -11.11 -11.54
C ASP A 44 8.72 -9.61 -11.47
N ASP A 45 8.50 -8.86 -12.56
CA ASP A 45 8.88 -7.47 -12.58
C ASP A 45 7.98 -6.59 -11.70
N GLU A 46 8.58 -5.55 -11.18
CA GLU A 46 7.97 -4.62 -10.25
C GLU A 46 6.84 -3.82 -10.90
N GLU A 47 7.02 -3.43 -12.16
CA GLU A 47 6.01 -2.67 -12.91
C GLU A 47 4.74 -3.50 -13.10
N PHE A 48 4.88 -4.80 -13.38
CA PHE A 48 3.74 -5.70 -13.48
C PHE A 48 2.98 -5.78 -12.16
N GLN A 49 3.70 -5.93 -11.04
CA GLN A 49 3.09 -6.00 -9.72
C GLN A 49 2.38 -4.69 -9.39
N LYS A 50 2.96 -3.56 -9.73
CA LYS A 50 2.35 -2.26 -9.50
C LYS A 50 1.03 -2.14 -10.25
N ASN A 51 0.98 -2.55 -11.50
CA ASN A 51 -0.22 -2.50 -12.32
C ASN A 51 -1.32 -3.41 -11.76
N GLU A 52 -0.95 -4.61 -11.31
CA GLU A 52 -1.90 -5.55 -10.72
C GLU A 52 -2.49 -5.02 -9.41
N ILE A 53 -1.67 -4.42 -8.57
CA ILE A 53 -2.13 -3.83 -7.30
C ILE A 53 -3.04 -2.63 -7.55
N ASN A 54 -2.68 -1.76 -8.50
CA ASN A 54 -3.52 -0.61 -8.85
C ASN A 54 -4.88 -1.07 -9.39
N SER A 55 -4.90 -2.09 -10.25
CA SER A 55 -6.15 -2.66 -10.76
C SER A 55 -7.00 -3.25 -9.65
N PHE A 56 -6.38 -3.97 -8.71
CA PHE A 56 -7.08 -4.51 -7.56
C PHE A 56 -7.76 -3.43 -6.73
N LEU A 57 -7.01 -2.40 -6.36
CA LEU A 57 -7.55 -1.32 -5.52
C LEU A 57 -8.69 -0.58 -6.22
N LYS A 58 -8.55 -0.35 -7.51
CA LYS A 58 -9.59 0.32 -8.30
C LYS A 58 -10.84 -0.56 -8.43
N ASN A 59 -10.66 -1.82 -8.79
CA ASN A 59 -11.79 -2.70 -9.10
C ASN A 59 -12.51 -3.20 -7.85
N ALA A 60 -11.76 -3.49 -6.78
CA ALA A 60 -12.35 -3.98 -5.52
C ALA A 60 -13.05 -2.88 -4.75
N TYR A 61 -12.45 -1.69 -4.69
CA TYR A 61 -12.92 -0.62 -3.79
C TYR A 61 -13.30 0.67 -4.50
N GLY A 62 -13.01 0.80 -5.79
CA GLY A 62 -13.26 2.04 -6.52
C GLY A 62 -12.28 3.15 -6.18
N TYR A 63 -11.12 2.82 -5.58
CA TYR A 63 -10.13 3.83 -5.25
C TYR A 63 -9.52 4.46 -6.49
N ARG A 64 -9.27 5.74 -6.39
CA ARG A 64 -8.53 6.46 -7.42
C ARG A 64 -7.04 6.32 -7.11
N CYS A 65 -6.34 5.49 -7.89
CA CYS A 65 -4.92 5.19 -7.69
C CYS A 65 -4.15 5.63 -8.94
N ASN A 66 -2.98 6.23 -8.71
CA ASN A 66 -2.09 6.58 -9.80
C ASN A 66 -0.66 6.75 -9.26
N THR A 67 0.31 6.72 -10.18
CA THR A 67 1.68 7.08 -9.88
C THR A 67 1.73 8.54 -9.41
N HIS A 68 2.48 8.81 -8.36
CA HIS A 68 2.63 10.14 -7.82
C HIS A 68 4.11 10.46 -7.67
N LYS A 69 4.65 11.32 -8.54
CA LYS A 69 6.08 11.67 -8.58
C LYS A 69 6.91 10.39 -8.71
N LYS A 70 7.80 10.12 -7.73
CA LYS A 70 8.63 8.91 -7.70
C LYS A 70 8.01 7.77 -6.92
N VAL A 71 6.81 7.96 -6.36
CA VAL A 71 6.11 6.92 -5.62
C VAL A 71 5.39 6.01 -6.61
N ASP A 72 5.46 4.69 -6.38
CA ASP A 72 4.89 3.69 -7.29
C ASP A 72 3.39 3.85 -7.45
N SER A 73 2.68 4.10 -6.37
CA SER A 73 1.25 4.33 -6.40
C SER A 73 0.83 5.20 -5.23
N ALA A 74 -0.25 5.91 -5.41
CA ALA A 74 -0.88 6.71 -4.35
C ALA A 74 -2.39 6.59 -4.48
N ILE A 75 -3.07 6.58 -3.34
CA ILE A 75 -4.53 6.65 -3.30
C ILE A 75 -4.92 8.10 -3.07
N TYR A 76 -5.78 8.62 -3.94
CA TYR A 76 -6.26 10.00 -3.88
C TYR A 76 -7.69 10.04 -3.37
N VAL A 77 -7.97 11.02 -2.50
CA VAL A 77 -9.33 11.36 -2.09
C VAL A 77 -9.47 12.86 -2.29
N ASP A 78 -10.47 13.29 -3.07
CA ASP A 78 -10.70 14.70 -3.40
C ASP A 78 -9.44 15.39 -3.95
N GLU A 79 -8.73 14.67 -4.84
CA GLU A 79 -7.51 15.12 -5.51
C GLU A 79 -6.29 15.30 -4.58
N GLU A 80 -6.41 14.92 -3.32
CA GLU A 80 -5.30 14.91 -2.38
C GLU A 80 -4.79 13.50 -2.14
N VAL A 81 -3.48 13.35 -2.01
CA VAL A 81 -2.83 12.08 -1.71
C VAL A 81 -3.10 11.71 -0.26
N GLN A 82 -3.71 10.55 -0.03
CA GLN A 82 -4.00 10.05 1.31
C GLN A 82 -3.15 8.84 1.69
N VAL A 83 -2.73 8.04 0.72
CA VAL A 83 -1.92 6.84 0.96
C VAL A 83 -0.81 6.76 -0.07
N LEU A 84 0.40 6.47 0.40
CA LEU A 84 1.55 6.20 -0.46
C LEU A 84 1.82 4.70 -0.45
N ILE A 85 2.06 4.13 -1.62
CA ILE A 85 2.30 2.69 -1.78
C ILE A 85 3.60 2.48 -2.52
N GLU A 86 4.52 1.73 -1.91
CA GLU A 86 5.74 1.26 -2.55
C GLU A 86 5.59 -0.21 -2.90
N VAL A 87 5.77 -0.54 -4.17
CA VAL A 87 5.57 -1.90 -4.67
C VAL A 87 6.93 -2.53 -4.96
N LYS A 88 7.08 -3.80 -4.58
CA LYS A 88 8.28 -4.58 -4.85
C LYS A 88 7.92 -5.87 -5.59
N ALA A 89 8.85 -6.35 -6.42
CA ALA A 89 8.69 -7.64 -7.08
C ALA A 89 8.58 -8.76 -6.04
N LEU A 90 7.91 -9.85 -6.39
CA LEU A 90 7.68 -10.97 -5.47
C LEU A 90 8.98 -11.57 -4.93
N ASN A 91 10.07 -11.51 -5.68
CA ASN A 91 11.37 -12.05 -5.28
C ASN A 91 12.21 -11.06 -4.47
N LYS A 92 11.68 -9.89 -4.12
CA LYS A 92 12.41 -8.85 -3.38
C LYS A 92 11.92 -8.71 -1.93
N LYS A 93 11.68 -9.83 -1.27
CA LYS A 93 11.20 -9.85 0.13
C LYS A 93 12.18 -9.19 1.10
N THR A 94 13.46 -9.15 0.77
CA THR A 94 14.48 -8.50 1.60
C THR A 94 14.33 -6.99 1.66
N GLU A 95 13.55 -6.39 0.75
CA GLU A 95 13.29 -4.96 0.74
C GLU A 95 12.25 -4.53 1.78
N PHE A 96 11.52 -5.47 2.37
CA PHE A 96 10.56 -5.16 3.42
C PHE A 96 11.26 -4.92 4.76
N PRO A 97 10.80 -3.94 5.56
CA PRO A 97 11.39 -3.70 6.88
C PRO A 97 11.15 -4.88 7.83
N LYS A 98 12.13 -5.16 8.67
CA LYS A 98 12.08 -6.29 9.61
C LYS A 98 12.66 -5.86 10.96
N ASN A 99 12.18 -6.48 12.03
CA ASN A 99 12.74 -6.30 13.37
C ASN A 99 14.01 -7.14 13.50
N LYS A 100 15.14 -6.51 13.23
CA LYS A 100 16.46 -7.10 13.35
C LYS A 100 17.46 -6.00 13.72
N GLU A 101 18.73 -6.34 13.87
CA GLU A 101 19.76 -5.39 14.25
C GLU A 101 19.82 -4.17 13.32
N ASN A 102 19.69 -4.41 12.02
CA ASN A 102 19.60 -3.34 11.04
C ASN A 102 18.28 -3.49 10.26
N PRO A 103 17.16 -2.96 10.80
CA PRO A 103 15.84 -3.22 10.22
C PRO A 103 15.53 -2.42 8.97
N LEU A 104 16.34 -1.41 8.64
CA LEU A 104 16.02 -0.49 7.57
C LEU A 104 16.42 -1.06 6.22
N SER A 105 15.50 -1.05 5.25
CA SER A 105 15.76 -1.34 3.87
C SER A 105 15.78 -0.05 3.07
N LYS A 106 16.32 -0.10 1.85
CA LYS A 106 16.28 1.03 0.93
C LYS A 106 14.85 1.47 0.65
N ALA A 107 13.94 0.50 0.47
CA ALA A 107 12.53 0.78 0.22
C ALA A 107 11.89 1.51 1.39
N PHE A 108 12.15 1.09 2.62
CA PHE A 108 11.65 1.77 3.81
C PHE A 108 12.15 3.21 3.87
N CYS A 109 13.44 3.43 3.65
CA CYS A 109 14.01 4.77 3.67
C CYS A 109 13.41 5.67 2.59
N GLN A 110 13.16 5.13 1.40
CA GLN A 110 12.49 5.86 0.33
C GLN A 110 11.07 6.26 0.72
N MET A 111 10.32 5.36 1.34
CA MET A 111 8.95 5.65 1.77
C MET A 111 8.90 6.74 2.83
N VAL A 112 9.82 6.70 3.80
CA VAL A 112 9.91 7.76 4.81
C VAL A 112 10.19 9.11 4.14
N LEU A 113 11.13 9.14 3.20
CA LEU A 113 11.47 10.36 2.47
C LEU A 113 10.26 10.91 1.70
N TYR A 114 9.54 10.07 0.98
CA TYR A 114 8.36 10.47 0.22
C TYR A 114 7.26 10.99 1.14
N PHE A 115 7.04 10.31 2.26
CA PHE A 115 6.07 10.74 3.27
C PHE A 115 6.42 12.14 3.81
N LEU A 116 7.69 12.35 4.16
CA LEU A 116 8.14 13.65 4.67
C LEU A 116 7.99 14.76 3.63
N LYS A 117 8.26 14.48 2.37
CA LYS A 117 8.07 15.44 1.28
C LYS A 117 6.60 15.82 1.11
N GLU A 118 5.68 14.88 1.22
CA GLU A 118 4.25 15.18 1.15
C GLU A 118 3.80 16.03 2.34
N ARG A 119 4.30 15.74 3.54
CA ARG A 119 3.99 16.53 4.72
C ARG A 119 4.53 17.95 4.65
N GLU A 120 5.72 18.11 4.11
CA GLU A 120 6.32 19.42 3.91
C GLU A 120 5.50 20.27 2.93
N LYS A 121 5.02 19.65 1.86
CA LYS A 121 4.14 20.30 0.88
C LYS A 121 2.86 20.81 1.51
N GLU A 122 2.25 20.03 2.41
CA GLU A 122 1.05 20.43 3.14
C GLU A 122 1.29 21.66 4.00
N LYS A 123 2.47 21.77 4.62
CA LYS A 123 2.84 22.92 5.46
C LYS A 123 3.07 24.20 4.68
N THR A 124 3.42 24.10 3.40
CA THR A 124 3.69 25.26 2.56
C THR A 124 2.45 25.84 1.91
N ILE A 125 1.31 25.19 2.05
CA ILE A 125 0.04 25.69 1.55
C ILE A 125 -0.54 26.64 2.61
N PRO A 126 -0.71 27.94 2.28
CA PRO A 126 -1.23 28.90 3.24
C PRO A 126 -2.67 28.62 3.63
#